data_de1cfd93a42e02e3fcc06e568ada07c8
#
_entry.id   de1cfd93a42e02e3fcc06e568ada07c8
#
_cell.length_a   1.000
_cell.length_b   1.000
_cell.length_c   1.000
_cell.angle_alpha   90.00
_cell.angle_beta   90.00
_cell.angle_gamma   90.00
#
_symmetry.space_group_name_H-M   'P 1'
#
loop_
_entity.id
_entity.type
_entity.pdbx_description
1 polymer ?
#
loop_
_entity_poly.entity_id
_entity_poly.type
_entity_poly.pdbx_seq_one_letter_code
_entity_poly.pdbx_strand_id
1 'polypeptide(L)'
;NRATGTLYAPGSTFKMVTLSTAIEDDVASESTTFSSPGTITIGNAGVSNFNKTSYGTQTLEQATWWSANTVYGQLGVQMGADKLVEGAERFGFNQDLDFPIVMYTSLMAEPSEMTEWETAWAAAGEPVNPMNHESPAGPQATVLQMAMVGSAIANDGVEMKPYLVDGVYNANGQRSFTAQPEKLRTSISADTAKRVRDILKGVVKQGTGTAAQINGVEVAGKTGTAEKANSNDSWFVGMAPADNAGVVVAVVIEDGDEGVGTQKSHDILQTALEVQGLI
;
A
#
# COMPACT_ATOMS: atom_id res chain seq x y z
N ASN A 1 -14.63 -7.64 -13.15
CA ASN A 1 -14.47 -6.77 -11.99
C ASN A 1 -13.01 -6.30 -11.89
N ARG A 2 -12.74 -5.00 -12.06
CA ARG A 2 -11.38 -4.45 -12.05
C ARG A 2 -10.75 -4.46 -10.65
N ALA A 3 -11.55 -4.42 -9.60
CA ALA A 3 -11.01 -4.41 -8.24
C ALA A 3 -10.34 -5.73 -7.84
N THR A 4 -10.73 -6.84 -8.47
CA THR A 4 -10.23 -8.19 -8.14
C THR A 4 -9.58 -8.89 -9.31
N GLY A 5 -9.99 -8.60 -10.56
CA GLY A 5 -9.57 -9.30 -11.77
C GLY A 5 -8.64 -8.49 -12.68
N THR A 6 -7.92 -7.52 -12.14
CA THR A 6 -6.90 -6.75 -12.87
C THR A 6 -5.69 -6.51 -11.94
N LEU A 7 -4.50 -6.71 -12.47
CA LEU A 7 -3.25 -6.39 -11.81
C LEU A 7 -2.76 -5.01 -12.27
N TYR A 8 -2.40 -4.19 -11.30
CA TYR A 8 -1.85 -2.86 -11.49
C TYR A 8 -0.48 -2.76 -10.83
N ALA A 9 0.39 -1.91 -11.34
CA ALA A 9 1.49 -1.41 -10.53
C ALA A 9 0.90 -0.61 -9.35
N PRO A 10 1.20 -0.96 -8.09
CA PRO A 10 0.64 -0.24 -6.96
C PRO A 10 1.26 1.15 -6.75
N GLY A 11 2.36 1.43 -7.45
CA GLY A 11 3.12 2.64 -7.26
C GLY A 11 3.48 2.85 -5.78
N SER A 12 3.62 4.08 -5.39
CA SER A 12 4.01 4.43 -4.00
C SER A 12 3.07 3.94 -2.90
N THR A 13 1.89 3.36 -3.20
CA THR A 13 1.07 2.71 -2.16
C THR A 13 1.74 1.44 -1.63
N PHE A 14 2.56 0.76 -2.42
CA PHE A 14 3.34 -0.40 -1.97
C PHE A 14 4.36 -0.05 -0.87
N LYS A 15 4.74 1.22 -0.73
CA LYS A 15 5.59 1.68 0.37
C LYS A 15 5.00 1.39 1.76
N MET A 16 3.69 1.14 1.86
CA MET A 16 3.07 0.65 3.09
C MET A 16 3.61 -0.74 3.45
N VAL A 17 3.79 -1.62 2.47
CA VAL A 17 4.39 -2.96 2.65
C VAL A 17 5.87 -2.83 2.99
N THR A 18 6.63 -2.07 2.20
CA THR A 18 8.07 -1.85 2.40
C THR A 18 8.37 -1.25 3.78
N LEU A 19 7.61 -0.22 4.20
CA LEU A 19 7.73 0.42 5.51
C LEU A 19 7.43 -0.56 6.64
N SER A 20 6.33 -1.30 6.52
CA SER A 20 5.93 -2.29 7.51
C SER A 20 6.99 -3.37 7.68
N THR A 21 7.53 -3.88 6.57
CA THR A 21 8.61 -4.88 6.58
C THR A 21 9.88 -4.33 7.23
N ALA A 22 10.27 -3.10 6.87
CA ALA A 22 11.48 -2.49 7.41
C ALA A 22 11.41 -2.29 8.94
N ILE A 23 10.25 -1.92 9.46
CA ILE A 23 10.03 -1.72 10.89
C ILE A 23 9.90 -3.06 11.61
N GLU A 24 9.12 -4.01 11.07
CA GLU A 24 8.90 -5.33 11.66
C GLU A 24 10.19 -6.15 11.79
N ASP A 25 11.07 -6.05 10.80
CA ASP A 25 12.32 -6.81 10.73
C ASP A 25 13.53 -6.03 11.27
N ASP A 26 13.29 -4.90 11.98
CA ASP A 26 14.32 -4.03 12.56
C ASP A 26 15.40 -3.55 11.56
N VAL A 27 15.07 -3.44 10.26
CA VAL A 27 15.97 -2.92 9.22
C VAL A 27 16.15 -1.41 9.37
N ALA A 28 15.07 -0.71 9.69
CA ALA A 28 15.07 0.72 9.94
C ALA A 28 13.92 1.10 10.89
N SER A 29 14.09 2.22 11.59
CA SER A 29 13.02 2.85 12.37
C SER A 29 12.51 4.10 11.68
N GLU A 30 11.41 4.66 12.17
CA GLU A 30 10.87 5.95 11.74
C GLU A 30 11.87 7.10 11.78
N SER A 31 12.81 7.05 12.72
CA SER A 31 13.86 8.06 12.92
C SER A 31 15.15 7.80 12.15
N THR A 32 15.28 6.64 11.48
CA THR A 32 16.45 6.35 10.63
C THR A 32 16.54 7.36 9.51
N THR A 33 17.72 7.95 9.34
CA THR A 33 17.93 9.04 8.37
C THR A 33 18.58 8.56 7.08
N PHE A 34 18.14 9.12 5.97
CA PHE A 34 18.63 8.85 4.62
C PHE A 34 18.93 10.16 3.88
N SER A 35 19.91 10.11 2.99
CA SER A 35 20.06 11.17 1.98
C SER A 35 18.95 11.03 0.93
N SER A 36 18.27 12.13 0.60
CA SER A 36 17.16 12.16 -0.37
C SER A 36 17.44 13.14 -1.51
N PRO A 37 18.47 12.87 -2.34
CA PRO A 37 18.71 13.68 -3.55
C PRO A 37 17.60 13.48 -4.56
N GLY A 38 17.49 14.37 -5.55
CA GLY A 38 16.50 14.25 -6.62
C GLY A 38 16.66 12.98 -7.45
N THR A 39 17.89 12.49 -7.58
CA THR A 39 18.22 11.20 -8.21
C THR A 39 19.43 10.61 -7.50
N ILE A 40 19.43 9.28 -7.33
CA ILE A 40 20.55 8.50 -6.81
C ILE A 40 20.85 7.33 -7.76
N THR A 41 22.11 6.96 -7.90
CA THR A 41 22.49 5.74 -8.63
C THR A 41 22.50 4.56 -7.68
N ILE A 42 21.77 3.52 -7.98
CA ILE A 42 21.72 2.24 -7.27
C ILE A 42 22.03 1.15 -8.29
N GLY A 43 23.01 0.30 -7.99
CA GLY A 43 23.53 -0.62 -8.99
C GLY A 43 24.04 0.16 -10.22
N ASN A 44 23.48 -0.10 -11.38
CA ASN A 44 23.91 0.49 -12.65
C ASN A 44 22.95 1.57 -13.19
N ALA A 45 21.91 1.96 -12.47
CA ALA A 45 20.86 2.86 -12.97
C ALA A 45 20.35 3.84 -11.92
N GLY A 46 19.62 4.86 -12.38
CA GLY A 46 19.08 5.90 -11.52
C GLY A 46 17.77 5.51 -10.86
N VAL A 47 17.60 5.92 -9.61
CA VAL A 47 16.32 5.99 -8.92
C VAL A 47 16.03 7.46 -8.65
N SER A 48 14.87 7.95 -9.07
CA SER A 48 14.51 9.37 -8.98
C SER A 48 13.26 9.59 -8.16
N ASN A 49 13.27 10.68 -7.40
CA ASN A 49 12.06 11.24 -6.83
C ASN A 49 11.18 11.87 -7.92
N PHE A 50 9.90 12.02 -7.64
CA PHE A 50 8.99 12.72 -8.53
C PHE A 50 9.54 14.14 -8.85
N ASN A 51 9.51 14.50 -10.13
CA ASN A 51 10.11 15.75 -10.65
C ASN A 51 11.59 15.95 -10.26
N LYS A 52 12.30 14.88 -9.92
CA LYS A 52 13.69 14.94 -9.42
C LYS A 52 13.88 15.90 -8.26
N THR A 53 12.88 16.00 -7.38
CA THR A 53 12.92 16.87 -6.21
C THR A 53 13.94 16.34 -5.20
N SER A 54 14.84 17.20 -4.72
CA SER A 54 15.76 16.89 -3.63
C SER A 54 15.18 17.37 -2.31
N TYR A 55 15.16 16.47 -1.32
CA TYR A 55 14.66 16.78 0.04
C TYR A 55 15.79 16.88 1.08
N GLY A 56 17.05 16.78 0.66
CA GLY A 56 18.20 16.81 1.58
C GLY A 56 18.30 15.52 2.40
N THR A 57 18.47 15.65 3.70
CA THR A 57 18.44 14.52 4.64
C THR A 57 17.06 14.42 5.28
N GLN A 58 16.45 13.26 5.22
CA GLN A 58 15.13 12.99 5.79
C GLN A 58 15.17 11.77 6.71
N THR A 59 14.32 11.77 7.74
CA THR A 59 13.98 10.53 8.44
C THR A 59 13.11 9.64 7.55
N LEU A 60 13.02 8.35 7.84
CA LEU A 60 12.14 7.43 7.11
C LEU A 60 10.68 7.89 7.19
N GLU A 61 10.25 8.40 8.34
CA GLU A 61 8.94 9.01 8.53
C GLU A 61 8.72 10.18 7.54
N GLN A 62 9.64 11.16 7.50
CA GLN A 62 9.55 12.30 6.57
C GLN A 62 9.58 11.86 5.11
N ALA A 63 10.43 10.90 4.76
CA ALA A 63 10.50 10.33 3.41
C ALA A 63 9.20 9.64 3.00
N THR A 64 8.47 9.05 3.95
CA THR A 64 7.14 8.48 3.72
C THR A 64 6.10 9.57 3.45
N TRP A 65 6.13 10.69 4.20
CA TRP A 65 5.21 11.81 3.99
C TRP A 65 5.32 12.38 2.57
N TRP A 66 6.55 12.52 2.06
CA TRP A 66 6.83 13.07 0.73
C TRP A 66 6.98 11.99 -0.35
N SER A 67 6.80 10.73 0.02
CA SER A 67 6.89 9.60 -0.91
C SER A 67 8.24 9.49 -1.66
N ALA A 68 9.36 9.79 -0.98
CA ALA A 68 10.68 9.88 -1.58
C ALA A 68 11.20 8.53 -2.11
N ASN A 69 11.21 8.34 -3.44
CA ASN A 69 11.68 7.11 -4.08
C ASN A 69 13.14 6.82 -3.80
N THR A 70 13.98 7.87 -3.75
CA THR A 70 15.43 7.73 -3.49
C THR A 70 15.72 7.17 -2.10
N VAL A 71 14.87 7.45 -1.11
CA VAL A 71 14.96 6.87 0.22
C VAL A 71 14.47 5.43 0.23
N TYR A 72 13.31 5.17 -0.36
CA TYR A 72 12.76 3.82 -0.44
C TYR A 72 13.61 2.86 -1.27
N GLY A 73 14.28 3.36 -2.32
CA GLY A 73 15.27 2.60 -3.05
C GLY A 73 16.47 2.18 -2.20
N GLN A 74 17.02 3.11 -1.40
CA GLN A 74 18.09 2.79 -0.45
C GLN A 74 17.62 1.80 0.62
N LEU A 75 16.41 2.00 1.16
CA LEU A 75 15.80 1.10 2.14
C LEU A 75 15.61 -0.31 1.56
N GLY A 76 15.15 -0.43 0.32
CA GLY A 76 14.98 -1.71 -0.37
C GLY A 76 16.30 -2.46 -0.52
N VAL A 77 17.36 -1.78 -0.93
CA VAL A 77 18.70 -2.39 -1.04
C VAL A 77 19.24 -2.77 0.34
N GLN A 78 19.05 -1.94 1.36
CA GLN A 78 19.44 -2.26 2.73
C GLN A 78 18.70 -3.48 3.28
N MET A 79 17.43 -3.65 2.92
CA MET A 79 16.59 -4.78 3.28
C MET A 79 17.00 -6.05 2.52
N GLY A 80 17.32 -5.91 1.23
CA GLY A 80 17.54 -7.00 0.30
C GLY A 80 16.25 -7.57 -0.30
N ALA A 81 16.38 -8.18 -1.47
CA ALA A 81 15.25 -8.72 -2.23
C ALA A 81 14.46 -9.78 -1.44
N ASP A 82 15.16 -10.71 -0.76
CA ASP A 82 14.53 -11.77 0.02
C ASP A 82 13.55 -11.22 1.07
N LYS A 83 13.99 -10.32 1.93
CA LYS A 83 13.14 -9.73 2.96
C LYS A 83 12.02 -8.86 2.37
N LEU A 84 12.26 -8.16 1.27
CA LEU A 84 11.23 -7.37 0.59
C LEU A 84 10.09 -8.28 0.09
N VAL A 85 10.43 -9.41 -0.54
CA VAL A 85 9.45 -10.37 -1.04
C VAL A 85 8.77 -11.10 0.10
N GLU A 86 9.51 -11.62 1.10
CA GLU A 86 8.93 -12.22 2.30
C GLU A 86 7.97 -11.26 3.01
N GLY A 87 8.32 -9.98 3.10
CA GLY A 87 7.45 -8.94 3.64
C GLY A 87 6.14 -8.78 2.85
N ALA A 88 6.22 -8.79 1.52
CA ALA A 88 5.03 -8.75 0.67
C ALA A 88 4.17 -10.03 0.82
N GLU A 89 4.79 -11.19 0.92
CA GLU A 89 4.11 -12.48 1.13
C GLU A 89 3.40 -12.54 2.50
N ARG A 90 3.93 -11.88 3.52
CA ARG A 90 3.20 -11.69 4.79
C ARG A 90 1.88 -10.95 4.61
N PHE A 91 1.78 -10.09 3.61
CA PHE A 91 0.55 -9.40 3.21
C PHE A 91 -0.24 -10.13 2.10
N GLY A 92 0.15 -11.35 1.71
CA GLY A 92 -0.60 -12.18 0.77
C GLY A 92 -0.20 -12.07 -0.70
N PHE A 93 0.86 -11.35 -1.04
CA PHE A 93 1.42 -11.42 -2.39
C PHE A 93 1.93 -12.84 -2.68
N ASN A 94 1.94 -13.23 -3.94
CA ASN A 94 2.28 -14.58 -4.41
C ASN A 94 1.39 -15.71 -3.84
N GLN A 95 0.25 -15.36 -3.24
CA GLN A 95 -0.65 -16.33 -2.62
C GLN A 95 -2.07 -16.19 -3.17
N ASP A 96 -2.67 -17.32 -3.52
CA ASP A 96 -4.06 -17.34 -3.92
C ASP A 96 -4.98 -17.08 -2.72
N LEU A 97 -5.98 -16.25 -2.91
CA LEU A 97 -7.04 -16.03 -1.94
C LEU A 97 -8.31 -16.72 -2.40
N ASP A 98 -8.85 -17.63 -1.57
CA ASP A 98 -10.20 -18.19 -1.77
C ASP A 98 -11.25 -17.08 -1.57
N PHE A 99 -11.71 -16.53 -2.69
CA PHE A 99 -12.65 -15.42 -2.73
C PHE A 99 -13.84 -15.76 -3.64
N PRO A 100 -15.10 -15.34 -3.31
CA PRO A 100 -16.30 -15.81 -4.00
C PRO A 100 -16.42 -15.41 -5.48
N ILE A 101 -15.61 -14.45 -5.94
CA ILE A 101 -15.54 -14.03 -7.34
C ILE A 101 -14.09 -14.11 -7.83
N VAL A 102 -13.90 -14.07 -9.15
CA VAL A 102 -12.55 -14.11 -9.73
C VAL A 102 -11.67 -13.05 -9.12
N MET A 103 -10.55 -13.47 -8.55
CA MET A 103 -9.49 -12.62 -8.01
C MET A 103 -8.15 -13.08 -8.59
N TYR A 104 -7.37 -12.14 -9.09
CA TYR A 104 -6.02 -12.43 -9.56
C TYR A 104 -5.05 -12.37 -8.37
N THR A 105 -4.10 -13.30 -8.38
CA THR A 105 -3.01 -13.31 -7.40
C THR A 105 -2.13 -12.09 -7.61
N SER A 106 -1.93 -11.32 -6.55
CA SER A 106 -0.97 -10.20 -6.56
C SER A 106 0.45 -10.72 -6.49
N LEU A 107 1.39 -10.12 -7.22
CA LEU A 107 2.66 -10.72 -7.55
C LEU A 107 3.85 -9.89 -7.05
N MET A 108 4.88 -10.59 -6.59
CA MET A 108 6.25 -10.13 -6.47
C MET A 108 7.15 -10.93 -7.40
N ALA A 109 8.26 -10.34 -7.82
CA ALA A 109 9.29 -11.05 -8.57
C ALA A 109 10.03 -12.05 -7.68
N GLU A 110 10.67 -13.06 -8.30
CA GLU A 110 11.53 -14.00 -7.59
C GLU A 110 12.77 -13.28 -7.04
N PRO A 111 13.07 -13.32 -5.73
CA PRO A 111 14.17 -12.54 -5.14
C PRO A 111 15.52 -12.78 -5.78
N SER A 112 15.83 -14.04 -6.14
CA SER A 112 17.10 -14.45 -6.73
C SER A 112 17.34 -13.89 -8.14
N GLU A 113 16.31 -13.39 -8.80
CA GLU A 113 16.36 -12.78 -10.12
C GLU A 113 16.46 -11.25 -10.07
N MET A 114 16.26 -10.65 -8.89
CA MET A 114 16.24 -9.20 -8.71
C MET A 114 17.64 -8.61 -8.53
N THR A 115 18.02 -7.68 -9.37
CA THR A 115 19.21 -6.83 -9.16
C THR A 115 18.96 -5.80 -8.06
N GLU A 116 20.02 -5.14 -7.56
CA GLU A 116 19.89 -4.03 -6.58
C GLU A 116 18.97 -2.91 -7.10
N TRP A 117 19.08 -2.57 -8.38
CA TRP A 117 18.25 -1.52 -8.99
C TRP A 117 16.78 -1.93 -9.06
N GLU A 118 16.48 -3.17 -9.38
CA GLU A 118 15.14 -3.73 -9.40
C GLU A 118 14.55 -3.82 -8.00
N THR A 119 15.35 -4.26 -7.03
CA THR A 119 14.96 -4.25 -5.61
C THR A 119 14.61 -2.84 -5.13
N ALA A 120 15.41 -1.84 -5.53
CA ALA A 120 15.16 -0.44 -5.18
C ALA A 120 13.83 0.08 -5.74
N TRP A 121 13.53 -0.21 -7.01
CA TRP A 121 12.26 0.20 -7.62
C TRP A 121 11.07 -0.59 -7.09
N ALA A 122 11.22 -1.90 -6.90
CA ALA A 122 10.18 -2.72 -6.29
C ALA A 122 9.81 -2.21 -4.88
N ALA A 123 10.82 -1.84 -4.07
CA ALA A 123 10.59 -1.24 -2.76
C ALA A 123 9.85 0.11 -2.82
N ALA A 124 10.01 0.86 -3.91
CA ALA A 124 9.26 2.09 -4.17
C ALA A 124 7.85 1.83 -4.73
N GLY A 125 7.56 0.60 -5.19
CA GLY A 125 6.26 0.17 -5.70
C GLY A 125 6.17 0.10 -7.23
N GLU A 126 7.28 0.22 -7.93
CA GLU A 126 7.32 0.14 -9.39
C GLU A 126 7.82 -1.24 -9.85
N PRO A 127 7.00 -1.99 -10.58
CA PRO A 127 7.42 -3.26 -11.13
C PRO A 127 8.46 -3.02 -12.22
N VAL A 128 9.62 -3.62 -12.06
CA VAL A 128 10.64 -3.65 -13.08
C VAL A 128 10.60 -5.01 -13.74
N ASN A 129 10.52 -5.02 -15.07
CA ASN A 129 10.51 -6.26 -15.87
C ASN A 129 11.84 -6.38 -16.61
N PRO A 130 12.84 -7.00 -16.02
CA PRO A 130 14.12 -7.21 -16.68
C PRO A 130 13.96 -8.21 -17.82
N MET A 131 14.66 -7.99 -18.92
CA MET A 131 14.54 -8.79 -20.15
C MET A 131 14.94 -10.27 -19.99
N ASN A 132 15.53 -10.65 -18.87
CA ASN A 132 16.09 -11.99 -18.64
C ASN A 132 15.49 -12.71 -17.42
N HIS A 133 14.37 -12.23 -16.89
CA HIS A 133 13.70 -12.89 -15.77
C HIS A 133 12.63 -13.86 -16.25
N GLU A 134 12.54 -15.01 -15.60
CA GLU A 134 11.46 -15.97 -15.79
C GLU A 134 10.26 -15.66 -14.91
N SER A 135 10.50 -15.00 -13.75
CA SER A 135 9.45 -14.57 -12.85
C SER A 135 8.67 -13.34 -13.38
N PRO A 136 7.42 -13.17 -12.97
CA PRO A 136 6.68 -11.96 -13.31
C PRO A 136 7.34 -10.72 -12.72
N ALA A 137 7.17 -9.57 -13.37
CA ALA A 137 7.54 -8.30 -12.78
C ALA A 137 6.69 -8.05 -11.51
N GLY A 138 7.30 -7.53 -10.47
CA GLY A 138 6.62 -7.18 -9.21
C GLY A 138 7.21 -5.92 -8.57
N PRO A 139 6.41 -5.21 -7.74
CA PRO A 139 5.05 -5.59 -7.29
C PRO A 139 3.95 -5.33 -8.32
N GLN A 140 3.01 -6.25 -8.42
CA GLN A 140 1.73 -6.05 -9.10
C GLN A 140 0.59 -6.44 -8.16
N ALA A 141 -0.44 -5.63 -8.06
CA ALA A 141 -1.49 -5.84 -7.08
C ALA A 141 -2.89 -5.63 -7.66
N THR A 142 -3.86 -6.41 -7.17
CA THR A 142 -5.27 -6.06 -7.32
C THR A 142 -5.62 -4.91 -6.35
N VAL A 143 -6.68 -4.17 -6.65
CA VAL A 143 -7.16 -3.11 -5.74
C VAL A 143 -7.59 -3.70 -4.40
N LEU A 144 -8.23 -4.88 -4.42
CA LEU A 144 -8.60 -5.57 -3.18
C LEU A 144 -7.38 -5.93 -2.35
N GLN A 145 -6.28 -6.40 -2.96
CA GLN A 145 -5.04 -6.68 -2.25
C GLN A 145 -4.51 -5.44 -1.51
N MET A 146 -4.51 -4.29 -2.16
CA MET A 146 -4.07 -3.05 -1.50
C MET A 146 -5.02 -2.59 -0.40
N ALA A 147 -6.33 -2.84 -0.55
CA ALA A 147 -7.30 -2.64 0.54
C ALA A 147 -7.02 -3.58 1.73
N MET A 148 -6.65 -4.84 1.47
CA MET A 148 -6.28 -5.80 2.51
C MET A 148 -4.99 -5.39 3.24
N VAL A 149 -3.98 -4.87 2.54
CA VAL A 149 -2.78 -4.27 3.15
C VAL A 149 -3.18 -3.13 4.10
N GLY A 150 -4.00 -2.20 3.64
CA GLY A 150 -4.51 -1.11 4.47
C GLY A 150 -5.31 -1.62 5.67
N SER A 151 -6.14 -2.64 5.47
CA SER A 151 -6.96 -3.25 6.53
C SER A 151 -6.12 -3.96 7.58
N ALA A 152 -5.06 -4.67 7.20
CA ALA A 152 -4.13 -5.29 8.14
C ALA A 152 -3.46 -4.23 9.03
N ILE A 153 -2.97 -3.13 8.45
CA ILE A 153 -2.36 -2.02 9.20
C ILE A 153 -3.40 -1.36 10.12
N ALA A 154 -4.65 -1.18 9.67
CA ALA A 154 -5.74 -0.60 10.45
C ALA A 154 -6.18 -1.51 11.62
N ASN A 155 -6.02 -2.81 11.48
CA ASN A 155 -6.46 -3.86 12.41
C ASN A 155 -5.29 -4.52 13.16
N ASP A 156 -4.37 -3.70 13.65
CA ASP A 156 -3.23 -4.10 14.48
C ASP A 156 -2.42 -5.28 13.91
N GLY A 157 -2.22 -5.26 12.59
CA GLY A 157 -1.44 -6.24 11.84
C GLY A 157 -2.17 -7.52 11.48
N VAL A 158 -3.44 -7.64 11.84
CA VAL A 158 -4.26 -8.82 11.56
C VAL A 158 -5.07 -8.62 10.29
N GLU A 159 -4.82 -9.47 9.30
CA GLU A 159 -5.59 -9.53 8.06
C GLU A 159 -6.77 -10.48 8.23
N MET A 160 -7.97 -9.97 7.94
CA MET A 160 -9.20 -10.75 7.99
C MET A 160 -9.55 -11.27 6.60
N LYS A 161 -10.15 -12.47 6.53
CA LYS A 161 -10.65 -13.03 5.27
C LYS A 161 -11.79 -12.16 4.74
N PRO A 162 -11.66 -11.59 3.54
CA PRO A 162 -12.73 -10.77 2.98
C PRO A 162 -13.92 -11.63 2.56
N TYR A 163 -15.13 -11.10 2.67
CA TYR A 163 -16.36 -11.73 2.21
C TYR A 163 -17.31 -10.70 1.59
N LEU A 164 -18.21 -11.13 0.71
CA LEU A 164 -19.16 -10.26 0.00
C LEU A 164 -20.59 -10.39 0.54
N VAL A 165 -20.92 -11.52 1.16
CA VAL A 165 -22.27 -11.82 1.65
C VAL A 165 -22.24 -11.80 3.16
N ASP A 166 -22.78 -10.74 3.74
CA ASP A 166 -22.91 -10.60 5.20
C ASP A 166 -24.01 -11.48 5.76
N GLY A 167 -25.14 -11.61 5.05
CA GLY A 167 -26.25 -12.40 5.51
C GLY A 167 -27.20 -12.80 4.40
N VAL A 168 -27.94 -13.91 4.63
CA VAL A 168 -29.00 -14.37 3.76
C VAL A 168 -30.31 -14.36 4.55
N TYR A 169 -31.38 -13.88 3.94
CA TYR A 169 -32.71 -13.80 4.55
C TYR A 169 -33.69 -14.69 3.77
N ASN A 170 -34.56 -15.40 4.48
CA ASN A 170 -35.65 -16.17 3.88
C ASN A 170 -36.81 -15.27 3.44
N ALA A 171 -37.83 -15.84 2.80
CA ALA A 171 -39.00 -15.11 2.31
C ALA A 171 -39.80 -14.39 3.42
N ASN A 172 -39.64 -14.81 4.67
CA ASN A 172 -40.31 -14.20 5.83
C ASN A 172 -39.47 -13.09 6.49
N GLY A 173 -38.33 -12.71 5.89
CA GLY A 173 -37.43 -11.70 6.43
C GLY A 173 -36.54 -12.20 7.58
N GLN A 174 -36.54 -13.50 7.88
CA GLN A 174 -35.68 -14.06 8.92
C GLN A 174 -34.29 -14.33 8.36
N ARG A 175 -33.27 -13.93 9.09
CA ARG A 175 -31.86 -14.17 8.74
C ARG A 175 -31.54 -15.66 8.89
N SER A 176 -31.25 -16.34 7.78
CA SER A 176 -30.94 -17.77 7.74
C SER A 176 -29.44 -18.07 7.71
N PHE A 177 -28.62 -17.06 7.34
CA PHE A 177 -27.17 -17.13 7.37
C PHE A 177 -26.60 -15.79 7.84
N THR A 178 -25.52 -15.84 8.60
CA THR A 178 -24.72 -14.67 9.01
C THR A 178 -23.26 -15.00 8.81
N ALA A 179 -22.55 -14.16 8.05
CA ALA A 179 -21.11 -14.29 7.91
C ALA A 179 -20.44 -14.12 9.28
N GLN A 180 -19.43 -14.93 9.54
CA GLN A 180 -18.61 -14.80 10.73
C GLN A 180 -17.25 -14.25 10.30
N PRO A 181 -16.75 -13.18 10.93
CA PRO A 181 -15.40 -12.71 10.68
C PRO A 181 -14.37 -13.81 10.95
N GLU A 182 -13.50 -14.06 9.99
CA GLU A 182 -12.45 -15.09 10.07
C GLU A 182 -11.08 -14.41 9.91
N LYS A 183 -10.16 -14.71 10.82
CA LYS A 183 -8.77 -14.29 10.70
C LYS A 183 -8.11 -15.06 9.57
N LEU A 184 -7.52 -14.35 8.61
CA LEU A 184 -6.74 -14.95 7.54
C LEU A 184 -5.30 -15.19 7.99
N ARG A 185 -4.63 -14.14 8.47
CA ARG A 185 -3.23 -14.20 8.93
C ARG A 185 -2.88 -13.05 9.89
N THR A 186 -1.68 -13.09 10.45
CA THR A 186 -1.04 -11.91 11.05
C THR A 186 0.11 -11.51 10.14
N SER A 187 0.02 -10.36 9.51
CA SER A 187 0.99 -9.85 8.54
C SER A 187 2.18 -9.16 9.22
N ILE A 188 1.89 -8.42 10.29
CA ILE A 188 2.86 -7.69 11.12
C ILE A 188 2.40 -7.65 12.58
N SER A 189 3.27 -7.28 13.50
CA SER A 189 2.92 -7.09 14.91
C SER A 189 2.02 -5.86 15.11
N ALA A 190 1.27 -5.83 16.20
CA ALA A 190 0.43 -4.69 16.57
C ALA A 190 1.25 -3.41 16.80
N ASP A 191 2.47 -3.53 17.33
CA ASP A 191 3.39 -2.41 17.51
C ASP A 191 3.79 -1.82 16.15
N THR A 192 4.22 -2.66 15.22
CA THR A 192 4.55 -2.23 13.86
C THR A 192 3.36 -1.58 13.16
N ALA A 193 2.18 -2.19 13.25
CA ALA A 193 0.96 -1.64 12.67
C ALA A 193 0.65 -0.23 13.20
N LYS A 194 0.76 -0.04 14.52
CA LYS A 194 0.57 1.27 15.14
C LYS A 194 1.60 2.29 14.66
N ARG A 195 2.89 1.95 14.66
CA ARG A 195 3.98 2.84 14.19
C ARG A 195 3.79 3.24 12.74
N VAL A 196 3.42 2.29 11.88
CA VAL A 196 3.12 2.55 10.46
C VAL A 196 1.90 3.48 10.33
N ARG A 197 0.80 3.24 11.06
CA ARG A 197 -0.36 4.14 11.07
C ARG A 197 0.03 5.56 11.46
N ASP A 198 0.83 5.72 12.52
CA ASP A 198 1.26 7.04 12.99
C ASP A 198 2.06 7.80 11.91
N ILE A 199 2.93 7.10 11.16
CA ILE A 199 3.63 7.67 10.02
C ILE A 199 2.65 8.05 8.88
N LEU A 200 1.68 7.18 8.59
CA LEU A 200 0.69 7.41 7.53
C LEU A 200 -0.29 8.55 7.83
N LYS A 201 -0.54 8.88 9.10
CA LYS A 201 -1.25 10.12 9.50
C LYS A 201 -0.51 11.34 8.99
N GLY A 202 0.82 11.36 9.08
CA GLY A 202 1.65 12.44 8.58
C GLY A 202 1.55 12.65 7.07
N VAL A 203 1.37 11.58 6.28
CA VAL A 203 1.14 11.67 4.82
C VAL A 203 -0.11 12.50 4.53
N VAL A 204 -1.20 12.29 5.27
CA VAL A 204 -2.46 13.01 5.09
C VAL A 204 -2.41 14.39 5.75
N LYS A 205 -1.77 14.53 6.91
CA LYS A 205 -1.72 15.78 7.65
C LYS A 205 -0.88 16.87 6.96
N GLN A 206 0.26 16.50 6.38
CA GLN A 206 1.24 17.47 5.87
C GLN A 206 2.03 17.00 4.63
N GLY A 207 1.83 15.76 4.18
CA GLY A 207 2.53 15.18 3.04
C GLY A 207 1.71 15.21 1.75
N THR A 208 1.92 14.21 0.91
CA THR A 208 1.30 14.10 -0.41
C THR A 208 -0.20 13.82 -0.37
N GLY A 209 -0.74 13.37 0.77
CA GLY A 209 -2.14 12.94 0.94
C GLY A 209 -3.10 13.99 1.49
N THR A 210 -2.73 15.28 1.53
CA THR A 210 -3.54 16.33 2.17
C THR A 210 -4.95 16.48 1.60
N ALA A 211 -5.17 16.08 0.34
CA ALA A 211 -6.50 16.07 -0.28
C ALA A 211 -7.47 15.02 0.31
N ALA A 212 -6.97 14.08 1.14
CA ALA A 212 -7.80 13.10 1.85
C ALA A 212 -8.19 13.54 3.26
N GLN A 213 -7.86 14.75 3.70
CA GLN A 213 -8.24 15.26 5.03
C GLN A 213 -9.76 15.39 5.15
N ILE A 214 -10.31 14.86 6.24
CA ILE A 214 -11.73 14.98 6.61
C ILE A 214 -11.82 15.85 7.87
N ASN A 215 -12.69 16.85 7.87
CA ASN A 215 -12.82 17.73 9.01
C ASN A 215 -13.30 16.98 10.26
N GLY A 216 -12.55 17.12 11.34
CA GLY A 216 -12.85 16.44 12.62
C GLY A 216 -12.47 14.96 12.68
N VAL A 217 -11.92 14.38 11.63
CA VAL A 217 -11.48 12.97 11.58
C VAL A 217 -10.01 12.88 11.22
N GLU A 218 -9.24 12.14 12.01
CA GLU A 218 -7.87 11.82 11.64
C GLU A 218 -7.87 10.71 10.60
N VAL A 219 -7.26 10.95 9.45
CA VAL A 219 -7.12 9.99 8.34
C VAL A 219 -5.66 9.58 8.23
N ALA A 220 -5.41 8.29 8.07
CA ALA A 220 -4.09 7.76 7.70
C ALA A 220 -4.15 7.15 6.30
N GLY A 221 -3.11 7.30 5.51
CA GLY A 221 -3.11 6.72 4.16
C GLY A 221 -1.84 7.00 3.38
N LYS A 222 -1.79 6.43 2.18
CA LYS A 222 -0.67 6.58 1.25
C LYS A 222 -1.17 6.85 -0.15
N THR A 223 -0.62 7.88 -0.76
CA THR A 223 -0.80 8.19 -2.19
C THR A 223 0.08 7.29 -3.05
N GLY A 224 -0.33 7.07 -4.28
CA GLY A 224 0.46 6.39 -5.29
C GLY A 224 0.24 7.00 -6.66
N THR A 225 1.30 7.00 -7.44
CA THR A 225 1.27 7.27 -8.88
C THR A 225 2.06 6.15 -9.51
N ALA A 226 1.42 5.37 -10.36
CA ALA A 226 2.08 4.34 -11.14
C ALA A 226 2.27 4.84 -12.56
N GLU A 227 3.52 4.98 -13.00
CA GLU A 227 3.85 5.55 -14.29
C GLU A 227 3.59 4.53 -15.42
N LYS A 228 2.97 5.01 -16.49
CA LYS A 228 2.76 4.31 -17.76
C LYS A 228 3.44 5.08 -18.89
N ALA A 229 3.54 4.49 -20.07
CA ALA A 229 4.22 5.13 -21.21
C ALA A 229 3.66 6.53 -21.58
N ASN A 230 2.37 6.75 -21.43
CA ASN A 230 1.72 8.03 -21.83
C ASN A 230 0.72 8.56 -20.78
N SER A 231 0.61 7.94 -19.62
CA SER A 231 -0.35 8.30 -18.58
C SER A 231 0.11 7.77 -17.23
N ASN A 232 -0.66 8.04 -16.19
CA ASN A 232 -0.40 7.50 -14.85
C ASN A 232 -1.67 6.88 -14.29
N ASP A 233 -1.53 5.87 -13.43
CA ASP A 233 -2.62 5.44 -12.57
C ASP A 233 -2.49 6.17 -11.23
N SER A 234 -3.54 6.88 -10.83
CA SER A 234 -3.58 7.63 -9.58
C SER A 234 -4.18 6.79 -8.47
N TRP A 235 -3.41 6.53 -7.41
CA TRP A 235 -3.76 5.67 -6.31
C TRP A 235 -3.90 6.40 -4.98
N PHE A 236 -4.78 5.87 -4.13
CA PHE A 236 -4.77 6.12 -2.70
C PHE A 236 -5.25 4.89 -1.94
N VAL A 237 -4.57 4.57 -0.85
CA VAL A 237 -5.02 3.61 0.16
C VAL A 237 -5.08 4.33 1.49
N GLY A 238 -6.23 4.29 2.15
CA GLY A 238 -6.41 5.02 3.40
C GLY A 238 -7.43 4.40 4.34
N MET A 239 -7.38 4.84 5.58
CA MET A 239 -8.22 4.38 6.68
C MET A 239 -8.72 5.54 7.53
N ALA A 240 -9.95 5.45 8.00
CA ALA A 240 -10.58 6.47 8.83
C ALA A 240 -11.63 5.87 9.78
N PRO A 241 -11.72 6.38 11.05
CA PRO A 241 -10.68 7.17 11.72
C PRO A 241 -9.33 6.42 11.75
N ALA A 242 -8.21 7.12 11.79
CA ALA A 242 -6.89 6.47 11.73
C ALA A 242 -6.67 5.46 12.87
N ASP A 243 -7.08 5.83 14.09
CA ASP A 243 -7.15 4.91 15.22
C ASP A 243 -8.58 4.35 15.32
N ASN A 244 -8.72 3.03 15.44
CA ASN A 244 -10.00 2.32 15.40
C ASN A 244 -10.77 2.51 14.08
N ALA A 245 -10.11 2.23 12.96
CA ALA A 245 -10.67 2.43 11.63
C ALA A 245 -12.00 1.69 11.44
N GLY A 246 -13.05 2.45 11.12
CA GLY A 246 -14.34 1.92 10.69
C GLY A 246 -14.37 1.62 9.19
N VAL A 247 -13.52 2.29 8.42
CA VAL A 247 -13.46 2.17 6.96
C VAL A 247 -12.02 2.16 6.48
N VAL A 248 -11.73 1.25 5.55
CA VAL A 248 -10.52 1.28 4.72
C VAL A 248 -10.94 1.39 3.26
N VAL A 249 -10.24 2.23 2.51
CA VAL A 249 -10.48 2.41 1.09
C VAL A 249 -9.19 2.18 0.30
N ALA A 250 -9.30 1.52 -0.85
CA ALA A 250 -8.27 1.53 -1.88
C ALA A 250 -8.90 1.96 -3.20
N VAL A 251 -8.35 2.99 -3.81
CA VAL A 251 -8.84 3.57 -5.06
C VAL A 251 -7.71 3.63 -6.06
N VAL A 252 -7.99 3.20 -7.29
CA VAL A 252 -7.16 3.47 -8.46
C VAL A 252 -8.01 4.17 -9.51
N ILE A 253 -7.47 5.23 -10.07
CA ILE A 253 -8.05 5.92 -11.24
C ILE A 253 -7.09 5.70 -12.40
N GLU A 254 -7.52 4.84 -13.33
CA GLU A 254 -6.76 4.54 -14.54
C GLU A 254 -6.64 5.80 -15.40
N ASP A 255 -5.43 6.05 -15.90
CA ASP A 255 -5.13 7.23 -16.74
C ASP A 255 -5.55 8.55 -16.06
N GLY A 256 -5.46 8.59 -14.74
CA GLY A 256 -5.87 9.73 -13.91
C GLY A 256 -4.73 10.70 -13.63
N ASP A 257 -5.07 11.99 -13.51
CA ASP A 257 -4.13 13.00 -13.07
C ASP A 257 -3.64 12.72 -11.64
N GLU A 258 -2.46 13.24 -11.32
CA GLU A 258 -1.89 13.13 -9.97
C GLU A 258 -2.87 13.65 -8.91
N GLY A 259 -3.04 12.89 -7.83
CA GLY A 259 -3.89 13.24 -6.69
C GLY A 259 -5.38 12.99 -6.86
N VAL A 260 -5.88 12.66 -8.06
CA VAL A 260 -7.33 12.38 -8.27
C VAL A 260 -7.78 11.19 -7.45
N GLY A 261 -6.97 10.12 -7.36
CA GLY A 261 -7.25 8.97 -6.50
C GLY A 261 -7.42 9.37 -5.04
N THR A 262 -6.58 10.28 -4.54
CA THR A 262 -6.65 10.82 -3.17
C THR A 262 -7.94 11.61 -2.94
N GLN A 263 -8.29 12.49 -3.86
CA GLN A 263 -9.52 13.30 -3.76
C GLN A 263 -10.79 12.44 -3.78
N LYS A 264 -10.84 11.43 -4.66
CA LYS A 264 -11.97 10.48 -4.70
C LYS A 264 -12.05 9.63 -3.45
N SER A 265 -10.92 9.28 -2.86
CA SER A 265 -10.89 8.56 -1.59
C SER A 265 -11.41 9.40 -0.43
N HIS A 266 -11.17 10.71 -0.40
CA HIS A 266 -11.82 11.63 0.54
C HIS A 266 -13.34 11.50 0.49
N ASP A 267 -13.93 11.65 -0.71
CA ASP A 267 -15.38 11.62 -0.90
C ASP A 267 -15.99 10.27 -0.44
N ILE A 268 -15.30 9.16 -0.77
CA ILE A 268 -15.72 7.79 -0.39
C ILE A 268 -15.61 7.59 1.12
N LEU A 269 -14.49 7.95 1.74
CA LEU A 269 -14.27 7.80 3.18
C LEU A 269 -15.30 8.62 3.97
N GLN A 270 -15.49 9.90 3.62
CA GLN A 270 -16.45 10.76 4.28
C GLN A 270 -17.86 10.18 4.21
N THR A 271 -18.33 9.82 3.01
CA THR A 271 -19.65 9.22 2.81
C THR A 271 -19.83 7.93 3.61
N ALA A 272 -18.81 7.06 3.61
CA ALA A 272 -18.87 5.80 4.35
C ALA A 272 -18.93 6.01 5.87
N LEU A 273 -18.20 6.99 6.41
CA LEU A 273 -18.25 7.35 7.83
C LEU A 273 -19.62 7.93 8.21
N GLU A 274 -20.20 8.80 7.38
CA GLU A 274 -21.55 9.36 7.56
C GLU A 274 -22.61 8.24 7.59
N VAL A 275 -22.58 7.31 6.62
CA VAL A 275 -23.51 6.18 6.54
C VAL A 275 -23.41 5.25 7.75
N GLN A 276 -22.20 5.09 8.30
CA GLN A 276 -21.97 4.28 9.50
C GLN A 276 -22.27 5.03 10.82
N GLY A 277 -22.56 6.32 10.74
CA GLY A 277 -22.79 7.16 11.93
C GLY A 277 -21.54 7.38 12.78
N LEU A 278 -20.37 7.39 12.14
CA LEU A 278 -19.08 7.64 12.79
C LEU A 278 -18.68 9.12 12.77
N ILE A 279 -19.39 9.92 11.96
CA ILE A 279 -19.32 11.39 11.90
C ILE A 279 -20.68 11.98 11.65
#